data_ec444449a98e3a36e98a253ea314a6de
#
_entry.id   ec444449a98e3a36e98a253ea314a6de
#
_cell.length_a   1.000
_cell.length_b   1.000
_cell.length_c   1.000
_cell.angle_alpha   90.00
_cell.angle_beta   90.00
_cell.angle_gamma   90.00
#
_symmetry.space_group_name_H-M   'P 1'
#
loop_
_entity.id
_entity.type
_entity.pdbx_description
1 polymer ?
#
loop_
_entity_poly.entity_id
_entity_poly.type
_entity_poly.pdbx_seq_one_letter_code
_entity_poly.pdbx_strand_id
1 'polypeptide(L)'
;KVEELVLVNCCDSMRRVYDIIENTKKCKFLYMLDLPHEDNECENIKFAQSILRLKKAYERYSHRTFDRELFIKSFAKPQSERKPYIGLMGVHVSSILEKTIRENMQMDVENMTCTSGRNLIILQKDLRNMDDEALFVAYAESLLGQMPCARMNNNTRRNQLFLDPSLKGIIYHTIKFCDYYGFEYASIKNNIKVPLLKLETDFTSQSAGQLLTRIQAFAETIEGSDDMDPTKGISEEARRRMESGVYYVAGIDSGSTS
;
A
#
# COMPACT_ATOMS: atom_id res chain seq x y z
N LYS A 1 -0.55 9.36 -25.10
CA LYS A 1 -0.93 10.68 -24.59
C LYS A 1 -2.21 10.51 -23.79
N VAL A 2 -2.20 10.89 -22.51
CA VAL A 2 -3.39 10.81 -21.65
C VAL A 2 -4.22 12.06 -21.90
N GLU A 3 -5.50 11.90 -22.24
CA GLU A 3 -6.41 13.00 -22.56
C GLU A 3 -7.55 13.18 -21.55
N GLU A 4 -7.75 12.17 -20.70
CA GLU A 4 -8.78 12.14 -19.65
C GLU A 4 -8.13 11.79 -18.33
N LEU A 5 -8.35 12.57 -17.30
CA LEU A 5 -7.76 12.39 -15.98
C LEU A 5 -8.78 12.67 -14.88
N VAL A 6 -8.78 11.78 -13.90
CA VAL A 6 -9.38 12.02 -12.60
C VAL A 6 -8.26 12.01 -11.57
N LEU A 7 -8.06 13.13 -10.90
CA LEU A 7 -7.12 13.28 -9.82
C LEU A 7 -7.86 13.30 -8.49
N VAL A 8 -7.22 12.81 -7.45
CA VAL A 8 -7.81 12.76 -6.11
C VAL A 8 -7.21 13.89 -5.27
N ASN A 9 -8.06 14.65 -4.59
CA ASN A 9 -7.65 15.70 -3.66
C ASN A 9 -7.02 15.09 -2.39
N CYS A 10 -5.93 14.36 -2.57
CA CYS A 10 -5.30 13.62 -1.48
C CYS A 10 -4.12 14.34 -0.82
N CYS A 11 -3.47 15.31 -1.44
CA CYS A 11 -2.39 16.12 -0.87
C CYS A 11 -2.15 17.38 -1.71
N ASP A 12 -1.40 18.34 -1.16
CA ASP A 12 -1.11 19.60 -1.86
C ASP A 12 -0.38 19.40 -3.19
N SER A 13 0.51 18.42 -3.25
CA SER A 13 1.21 18.08 -4.50
C SER A 13 0.22 17.69 -5.60
N MET A 14 -0.81 16.88 -5.29
CA MET A 14 -1.83 16.49 -6.27
C MET A 14 -2.70 17.66 -6.70
N ARG A 15 -3.01 18.60 -5.80
CA ARG A 15 -3.71 19.85 -6.15
C ARG A 15 -2.87 20.69 -7.12
N ARG A 16 -1.56 20.83 -6.84
CA ARG A 16 -0.67 21.58 -7.74
C ARG A 16 -0.53 20.90 -9.12
N VAL A 17 -0.48 19.57 -9.16
CA VAL A 17 -0.50 18.82 -10.42
C VAL A 17 -1.80 19.09 -11.21
N TYR A 18 -2.95 19.12 -10.53
CA TYR A 18 -4.22 19.48 -11.16
C TYR A 18 -4.15 20.89 -11.76
N ASP A 19 -3.74 21.90 -10.98
CA ASP A 19 -3.63 23.28 -11.42
C ASP A 19 -2.72 23.44 -12.65
N ILE A 20 -1.59 22.72 -12.66
CA ILE A 20 -0.65 22.74 -13.79
C ILE A 20 -1.30 22.12 -15.04
N ILE A 21 -1.97 20.98 -14.90
CA ILE A 21 -2.62 20.30 -16.04
C ILE A 21 -3.77 21.16 -16.58
N GLU A 22 -4.60 21.73 -15.70
CA GLU A 22 -5.70 22.63 -16.07
C GLU A 22 -5.21 23.81 -16.87
N ASN A 23 -4.11 24.44 -16.45
CA ASN A 23 -3.52 25.57 -17.16
C ASN A 23 -3.00 25.21 -18.57
N THR A 24 -2.62 23.95 -18.82
CA THR A 24 -2.16 23.52 -20.14
C THR A 24 -3.29 23.40 -21.16
N LYS A 25 -4.53 23.26 -20.71
CA LYS A 25 -5.75 23.00 -21.52
C LYS A 25 -5.62 21.84 -22.52
N LYS A 26 -4.70 20.89 -22.24
CA LYS A 26 -4.43 19.73 -23.10
C LYS A 26 -5.28 18.51 -22.74
N CYS A 27 -5.89 18.53 -21.56
CA CYS A 27 -6.76 17.47 -21.09
C CYS A 27 -8.19 17.73 -21.54
N LYS A 28 -8.84 16.74 -22.16
CA LYS A 28 -10.23 16.85 -22.63
C LYS A 28 -11.24 16.69 -21.50
N PHE A 29 -10.90 15.85 -20.54
CA PHE A 29 -11.64 15.68 -19.30
C PHE A 29 -10.66 15.71 -18.13
N LEU A 30 -10.82 16.68 -17.25
CA LEU A 30 -10.04 16.81 -16.03
C LEU A 30 -11.00 16.99 -14.86
N TYR A 31 -10.90 16.15 -13.85
CA TYR A 31 -11.77 16.17 -12.69
C TYR A 31 -10.97 15.99 -11.41
N MET A 32 -11.29 16.79 -10.38
CA MET A 32 -10.74 16.61 -9.03
C MET A 32 -11.79 15.94 -8.15
N LEU A 33 -11.50 14.73 -7.68
CA LEU A 33 -12.35 13.99 -6.78
C LEU A 33 -11.93 14.26 -5.33
N ASP A 34 -12.88 14.72 -4.53
CA ASP A 34 -12.66 14.92 -3.10
C ASP A 34 -12.63 13.58 -2.36
N LEU A 35 -11.55 13.37 -1.61
CA LEU A 35 -11.34 12.20 -0.77
C LEU A 35 -11.46 12.61 0.70
N PRO A 36 -12.33 11.98 1.51
CA PRO A 36 -12.41 12.23 2.93
C PRO A 36 -11.14 11.77 3.67
N HIS A 37 -10.91 12.31 4.85
CA HIS A 37 -9.79 11.95 5.72
C HIS A 37 -10.17 10.95 6.81
N GLU A 38 -11.44 10.59 6.90
CA GLU A 38 -11.98 9.63 7.87
C GLU A 38 -12.76 8.55 7.15
N ASP A 39 -12.84 7.40 7.82
CA ASP A 39 -13.62 6.24 7.40
C ASP A 39 -14.72 6.03 8.45
N ASN A 40 -15.82 6.71 8.26
CA ASN A 40 -17.05 6.60 9.04
C ASN A 40 -18.28 6.73 8.13
N GLU A 41 -19.45 6.41 8.65
CA GLU A 41 -20.70 6.37 7.88
C GLU A 41 -20.99 7.70 7.15
N CYS A 42 -20.81 8.83 7.85
CA CYS A 42 -21.05 10.16 7.27
C CYS A 42 -20.11 10.44 6.09
N GLU A 43 -18.83 10.12 6.24
CA GLU A 43 -17.81 10.34 5.19
C GLU A 43 -17.99 9.35 4.02
N ASN A 44 -18.45 8.12 4.28
CA ASN A 44 -18.80 7.16 3.24
C ASN A 44 -19.94 7.69 2.36
N ILE A 45 -20.99 8.28 2.96
CA ILE A 45 -22.11 8.90 2.23
C ILE A 45 -21.61 10.10 1.40
N LYS A 46 -20.84 11.01 2.00
CA LYS A 46 -20.28 12.19 1.30
C LYS A 46 -19.36 11.76 0.14
N PHE A 47 -18.57 10.73 0.33
CA PHE A 47 -17.67 10.22 -0.70
C PHE A 47 -18.46 9.59 -1.85
N ALA A 48 -19.50 8.79 -1.54
CA ALA A 48 -20.43 8.25 -2.53
C ALA A 48 -21.06 9.37 -3.38
N GLN A 49 -21.52 10.45 -2.76
CA GLN A 49 -22.06 11.61 -3.45
C GLN A 49 -21.02 12.30 -4.35
N SER A 50 -19.74 12.36 -3.92
CA SER A 50 -18.66 12.88 -4.74
C SER A 50 -18.39 12.01 -5.96
N ILE A 51 -18.42 10.70 -5.81
CA ILE A 51 -18.29 9.73 -6.91
C ILE A 51 -19.49 9.83 -7.87
N LEU A 52 -20.71 9.98 -7.34
CA LEU A 52 -21.90 10.18 -8.17
C LEU A 52 -21.84 11.50 -8.99
N ARG A 53 -21.27 12.57 -8.42
CA ARG A 53 -21.01 13.81 -9.18
C ARG A 53 -19.99 13.59 -10.30
N LEU A 54 -18.90 12.85 -10.03
CA LEU A 54 -17.93 12.46 -11.05
C LEU A 54 -18.62 11.63 -12.16
N LYS A 55 -19.40 10.61 -11.78
CA LYS A 55 -20.18 9.79 -12.73
C LYS A 55 -20.99 10.68 -13.67
N LYS A 56 -21.83 11.58 -13.12
CA LYS A 56 -22.67 12.51 -13.91
C LYS A 56 -21.84 13.45 -14.80
N ALA A 57 -20.69 13.92 -14.32
CA ALA A 57 -19.79 14.77 -15.10
C ALA A 57 -19.19 14.00 -16.29
N TYR A 58 -18.77 12.77 -16.05
CA TYR A 58 -18.18 11.94 -17.10
C TYR A 58 -19.20 11.47 -18.13
N GLU A 59 -20.42 11.11 -17.71
CA GLU A 59 -21.52 10.77 -18.61
C GLU A 59 -21.86 11.92 -19.57
N ARG A 60 -21.90 13.16 -19.06
CA ARG A 60 -22.12 14.36 -19.88
C ARG A 60 -20.99 14.61 -20.88
N TYR A 61 -19.75 14.38 -20.46
CA TYR A 61 -18.58 14.56 -21.32
C TYR A 61 -18.47 13.46 -22.38
N SER A 62 -18.61 12.20 -21.98
CA SER A 62 -18.38 11.05 -22.85
C SER A 62 -19.59 10.69 -23.73
N HIS A 63 -20.78 11.24 -23.43
CA HIS A 63 -22.06 10.86 -24.01
C HIS A 63 -22.39 9.35 -23.87
N ARG A 64 -21.84 8.71 -22.81
CA ARG A 64 -22.08 7.31 -22.47
C ARG A 64 -22.83 7.21 -21.17
N THR A 65 -23.76 6.28 -21.06
CA THR A 65 -24.45 5.97 -19.81
C THR A 65 -23.64 4.96 -19.00
N PHE A 66 -23.72 5.08 -17.68
CA PHE A 66 -23.11 4.14 -16.75
C PHE A 66 -23.73 2.75 -16.88
N ASP A 67 -22.89 1.74 -17.07
CA ASP A 67 -23.28 0.34 -17.10
C ASP A 67 -23.14 -0.27 -15.69
N ARG A 68 -24.27 -0.37 -15.01
CA ARG A 68 -24.36 -0.90 -13.66
C ARG A 68 -23.92 -2.37 -13.57
N GLU A 69 -24.32 -3.20 -14.53
CA GLU A 69 -23.98 -4.63 -14.52
C GLU A 69 -22.48 -4.85 -14.72
N LEU A 70 -21.88 -4.10 -15.64
CA LEU A 70 -20.44 -4.15 -15.86
C LEU A 70 -19.67 -3.65 -14.63
N PHE A 71 -20.17 -2.62 -13.97
CA PHE A 71 -19.60 -2.10 -12.73
C PHE A 71 -19.60 -3.15 -11.61
N ILE A 72 -20.73 -3.82 -11.36
CA ILE A 72 -20.84 -4.88 -10.36
C ILE A 72 -19.93 -6.07 -10.70
N LYS A 73 -19.81 -6.43 -11.98
CA LYS A 73 -18.93 -7.51 -12.44
C LYS A 73 -17.44 -7.18 -12.28
N SER A 74 -17.07 -5.91 -12.16
CA SER A 74 -15.67 -5.50 -12.01
C SER A 74 -15.09 -5.78 -10.63
N PHE A 75 -15.92 -6.08 -9.63
CA PHE A 75 -15.45 -6.37 -8.28
C PHE A 75 -14.86 -7.76 -8.16
N ALA A 76 -13.72 -7.85 -7.46
CA ALA A 76 -13.09 -9.12 -7.16
C ALA A 76 -13.94 -9.93 -6.17
N LYS A 77 -13.86 -11.26 -6.29
CA LYS A 77 -14.43 -12.16 -5.28
C LYS A 77 -13.50 -12.23 -4.07
N PRO A 78 -14.03 -12.35 -2.84
CA PRO A 78 -13.22 -12.61 -1.66
C PRO A 78 -12.39 -13.88 -1.84
N GLN A 79 -11.12 -13.84 -1.51
CA GLN A 79 -10.28 -15.03 -1.42
C GLN A 79 -10.47 -15.69 -0.06
N SER A 80 -10.60 -17.01 -0.02
CA SER A 80 -10.85 -17.76 1.22
C SER A 80 -9.60 -17.95 2.09
N GLU A 81 -8.41 -17.94 1.49
CA GLU A 81 -7.14 -18.12 2.20
C GLU A 81 -6.11 -17.12 1.66
N ARG A 82 -5.40 -16.48 2.58
CA ARG A 82 -4.32 -15.56 2.26
C ARG A 82 -3.00 -16.32 2.31
N LYS A 83 -2.30 -16.38 1.18
CA LYS A 83 -0.96 -16.98 1.09
C LYS A 83 0.06 -16.06 1.79
N PRO A 84 1.22 -16.62 2.22
CA PRO A 84 2.34 -15.80 2.68
C PRO A 84 2.72 -14.75 1.62
N TYR A 85 2.97 -13.51 2.07
CA TYR A 85 3.25 -12.40 1.17
C TYR A 85 4.20 -11.37 1.77
N ILE A 86 4.82 -10.58 0.88
CA ILE A 86 5.58 -9.38 1.21
C ILE A 86 4.72 -8.16 0.98
N GLY A 87 4.58 -7.31 1.99
CA GLY A 87 3.86 -6.05 1.88
C GLY A 87 4.72 -4.97 1.24
N LEU A 88 4.34 -4.44 0.08
CA LEU A 88 4.95 -3.25 -0.49
C LEU A 88 4.12 -2.03 -0.08
N MET A 89 4.68 -1.19 0.77
CA MET A 89 3.98 -0.08 1.44
C MET A 89 4.65 1.26 1.18
N GLY A 90 4.01 2.33 1.63
CA GLY A 90 4.54 3.68 1.54
C GLY A 90 4.01 4.46 0.35
N VAL A 91 4.85 5.31 -0.21
CA VAL A 91 4.50 6.15 -1.36
C VAL A 91 4.46 5.32 -2.65
N HIS A 92 3.81 5.86 -3.67
CA HIS A 92 3.73 5.26 -5.01
C HIS A 92 5.07 4.70 -5.50
N VAL A 93 5.04 3.49 -6.03
CA VAL A 93 6.17 2.80 -6.63
C VAL A 93 6.02 2.81 -8.15
N SER A 94 7.09 3.16 -8.86
CA SER A 94 7.10 3.08 -10.32
C SER A 94 6.93 1.62 -10.79
N SER A 95 6.32 1.42 -11.95
CA SER A 95 6.13 0.07 -12.52
C SER A 95 7.45 -0.69 -12.71
N ILE A 96 8.54 0.03 -12.98
CA ILE A 96 9.88 -0.57 -13.13
C ILE A 96 10.36 -1.09 -11.77
N LEU A 97 10.28 -0.28 -10.70
CA LEU A 97 10.72 -0.70 -9.37
C LEU A 97 9.84 -1.82 -8.83
N GLU A 98 8.51 -1.75 -9.02
CA GLU A 98 7.60 -2.82 -8.62
C GLU A 98 7.94 -4.13 -9.33
N LYS A 99 8.19 -4.10 -10.63
CA LYS A 99 8.62 -5.26 -11.40
C LYS A 99 9.93 -5.83 -10.87
N THR A 100 10.93 -4.97 -10.61
CA THR A 100 12.21 -5.40 -10.02
C THR A 100 12.02 -6.08 -8.67
N ILE A 101 11.15 -5.53 -7.82
CA ILE A 101 10.84 -6.15 -6.52
C ILE A 101 10.23 -7.54 -6.73
N ARG A 102 9.18 -7.66 -7.55
CA ARG A 102 8.49 -8.94 -7.80
C ARG A 102 9.40 -10.01 -8.38
N GLU A 103 10.31 -9.63 -9.29
CA GLU A 103 11.24 -10.57 -9.94
C GLU A 103 12.34 -11.10 -9.01
N ASN A 104 12.59 -10.41 -7.88
CA ASN A 104 13.60 -10.81 -6.89
C ASN A 104 13.00 -11.39 -5.60
N MET A 105 11.67 -11.52 -5.50
CA MET A 105 10.99 -12.14 -4.36
C MET A 105 10.44 -13.51 -4.77
N GLN A 106 10.61 -14.52 -3.92
CA GLN A 106 10.02 -15.85 -4.12
C GLN A 106 8.56 -15.93 -3.65
N MET A 107 8.13 -14.96 -2.85
CA MET A 107 6.77 -14.84 -2.33
C MET A 107 5.97 -13.82 -3.13
N ASP A 108 4.64 -13.94 -3.04
CA ASP A 108 3.73 -12.93 -3.59
C ASP A 108 4.01 -11.56 -2.95
N VAL A 109 4.03 -10.52 -3.78
CA VAL A 109 4.17 -9.12 -3.33
C VAL A 109 2.83 -8.43 -3.44
N GLU A 110 2.26 -8.02 -2.32
CA GLU A 110 1.02 -7.26 -2.28
C GLU A 110 1.31 -5.76 -2.28
N ASN A 111 0.95 -5.08 -3.37
CA ASN A 111 1.16 -3.65 -3.49
C ASN A 111 0.07 -2.87 -2.74
N MET A 112 0.45 -2.30 -1.61
CA MET A 112 -0.39 -1.48 -0.72
C MET A 112 0.08 -0.03 -0.66
N THR A 113 0.84 0.41 -1.65
CA THR A 113 1.29 1.80 -1.75
C THR A 113 0.12 2.75 -2.02
N CYS A 114 0.33 4.05 -1.81
CA CYS A 114 -0.75 5.06 -1.80
C CYS A 114 -1.55 5.18 -3.11
N THR A 115 -0.99 4.76 -4.24
CA THR A 115 -1.63 4.83 -5.57
C THR A 115 -1.68 3.47 -6.27
N SER A 116 -1.75 2.38 -5.49
CA SER A 116 -1.80 1.04 -6.07
C SER A 116 -3.16 0.76 -6.73
N GLY A 117 -3.13 0.07 -7.87
CA GLY A 117 -4.32 -0.44 -8.55
C GLY A 117 -4.85 -1.72 -7.89
N ARG A 118 -5.26 -1.63 -6.64
CA ARG A 118 -5.78 -2.77 -5.88
C ARG A 118 -7.16 -3.18 -6.38
N ASN A 119 -7.39 -4.50 -6.45
CA ASN A 119 -8.73 -5.01 -6.70
C ASN A 119 -9.66 -4.67 -5.53
N LEU A 120 -10.81 -4.10 -5.86
CA LEU A 120 -11.81 -3.75 -4.86
C LEU A 120 -12.69 -4.95 -4.57
N ILE A 121 -12.83 -5.26 -3.28
CA ILE A 121 -13.69 -6.34 -2.80
C ILE A 121 -14.84 -5.71 -2.02
N ILE A 122 -16.08 -5.90 -2.48
CA ILE A 122 -17.27 -5.54 -1.73
C ILE A 122 -17.80 -6.81 -1.07
N LEU A 123 -17.69 -6.87 0.27
CA LEU A 123 -18.07 -8.04 1.05
C LEU A 123 -19.57 -8.06 1.32
N GLN A 124 -20.19 -9.26 1.19
CA GLN A 124 -21.45 -9.67 1.80
C GLN A 124 -22.71 -8.85 1.48
N LYS A 125 -22.78 -8.11 0.38
CA LYS A 125 -23.97 -7.34 0.01
C LYS A 125 -24.54 -7.86 -1.30
N ASP A 126 -25.84 -8.01 -1.38
CA ASP A 126 -26.52 -8.27 -2.66
C ASP A 126 -26.58 -6.99 -3.49
N LEU A 127 -25.50 -6.71 -4.19
CA LEU A 127 -25.29 -5.49 -4.97
C LEU A 127 -26.35 -5.28 -6.07
N ARG A 128 -27.00 -6.37 -6.51
CA ARG A 128 -28.00 -6.29 -7.59
C ARG A 128 -29.32 -5.70 -7.12
N ASN A 129 -29.68 -5.98 -5.86
CA ASN A 129 -30.93 -5.50 -5.27
C ASN A 129 -30.82 -4.11 -4.61
N MET A 130 -29.62 -3.51 -4.59
CA MET A 130 -29.42 -2.15 -4.11
C MET A 130 -29.90 -1.15 -5.14
N ASP A 131 -30.41 0.01 -4.70
CA ASP A 131 -30.51 1.17 -5.56
C ASP A 131 -29.14 1.77 -5.88
N ASP A 132 -29.07 2.76 -6.75
CA ASP A 132 -27.78 3.36 -7.14
C ASP A 132 -27.10 4.08 -5.97
N GLU A 133 -27.86 4.72 -5.08
CA GLU A 133 -27.27 5.44 -3.96
C GLU A 133 -26.63 4.47 -2.96
N ALA A 134 -27.33 3.42 -2.57
CA ALA A 134 -26.80 2.38 -1.70
C ALA A 134 -25.60 1.63 -2.32
N LEU A 135 -25.63 1.38 -3.63
CA LEU A 135 -24.51 0.78 -4.35
C LEU A 135 -23.26 1.66 -4.27
N PHE A 136 -23.39 2.97 -4.48
CA PHE A 136 -22.25 3.87 -4.42
C PHE A 136 -21.77 4.12 -2.99
N VAL A 137 -22.63 4.05 -1.98
CA VAL A 137 -22.21 4.05 -0.57
C VAL A 137 -21.38 2.80 -0.25
N ALA A 138 -21.83 1.61 -0.66
CA ALA A 138 -21.06 0.37 -0.48
C ALA A 138 -19.71 0.41 -1.23
N TYR A 139 -19.67 1.04 -2.40
CA TYR A 139 -18.45 1.27 -3.15
C TYR A 139 -17.50 2.22 -2.42
N ALA A 140 -17.99 3.36 -1.92
CA ALA A 140 -17.21 4.32 -1.15
C ALA A 140 -16.63 3.71 0.13
N GLU A 141 -17.45 2.97 0.88
CA GLU A 141 -17.05 2.20 2.06
C GLU A 141 -15.90 1.23 1.74
N SER A 142 -16.01 0.51 0.62
CA SER A 142 -14.99 -0.42 0.19
C SER A 142 -13.69 0.27 -0.24
N LEU A 143 -13.78 1.44 -0.88
CA LEU A 143 -12.61 2.25 -1.24
C LEU A 143 -11.88 2.78 0.00
N LEU A 144 -12.61 3.35 0.97
CA LEU A 144 -12.03 3.84 2.21
C LEU A 144 -11.60 2.69 3.12
N GLY A 145 -12.23 1.53 2.98
CA GLY A 145 -11.89 0.29 3.68
C GLY A 145 -10.58 -0.37 3.25
N GLN A 146 -9.96 0.04 2.17
CA GLN A 146 -8.64 -0.42 1.76
C GLN A 146 -7.55 0.08 2.73
N MET A 147 -6.30 -0.39 2.51
CA MET A 147 -5.15 0.14 3.27
C MET A 147 -5.14 1.67 3.19
N PRO A 148 -5.35 2.39 4.29
CA PRO A 148 -5.50 3.83 4.24
C PRO A 148 -4.18 4.52 3.89
N CYS A 149 -4.25 5.69 3.29
CA CYS A 149 -3.11 6.59 3.17
C CYS A 149 -2.66 7.07 4.56
N ALA A 150 -1.36 7.33 4.75
CA ALA A 150 -0.81 7.83 6.01
C ALA A 150 -1.45 9.15 6.52
N ARG A 151 -2.14 9.88 5.64
CA ARG A 151 -2.86 11.11 6.00
C ARG A 151 -4.31 10.90 6.49
N MET A 152 -4.82 9.65 6.49
CA MET A 152 -6.10 9.36 7.13
C MET A 152 -6.00 9.50 8.64
N ASN A 153 -7.05 10.03 9.27
CA ASN A 153 -7.06 10.25 10.72
C ASN A 153 -7.06 8.93 11.50
N ASN A 154 -7.62 7.87 10.93
CA ASN A 154 -7.65 6.55 11.55
C ASN A 154 -6.66 5.59 10.89
N ASN A 155 -5.62 5.23 11.62
CA ASN A 155 -4.59 4.28 11.18
C ASN A 155 -4.78 2.85 11.73
N THR A 156 -5.92 2.55 12.36
CA THR A 156 -6.16 1.24 13.01
C THR A 156 -5.98 0.08 12.04
N ARG A 157 -6.47 0.20 10.80
CA ARG A 157 -6.32 -0.83 9.76
C ARG A 157 -4.87 -1.05 9.36
N ARG A 158 -4.05 0.00 9.33
CA ARG A 158 -2.61 -0.13 9.07
C ARG A 158 -1.92 -0.89 10.20
N ASN A 159 -2.29 -0.62 11.43
CA ASN A 159 -1.74 -1.34 12.59
C ASN A 159 -2.17 -2.81 12.59
N GLN A 160 -3.42 -3.11 12.20
CA GLN A 160 -3.92 -4.48 12.07
C GLN A 160 -3.16 -5.29 11.01
N LEU A 161 -2.71 -4.64 9.93
CA LEU A 161 -1.90 -5.30 8.91
C LEU A 161 -0.62 -5.91 9.50
N PHE A 162 0.05 -5.20 10.42
CA PHE A 162 1.28 -5.68 11.03
C PHE A 162 1.08 -6.89 11.96
N LEU A 163 -0.17 -7.24 12.25
CA LEU A 163 -0.56 -8.44 13.00
C LEU A 163 -0.98 -9.60 12.09
N ASP A 164 -1.01 -9.42 10.77
CA ASP A 164 -1.36 -10.47 9.82
C ASP A 164 -0.29 -11.57 9.82
N PRO A 165 -0.61 -12.81 10.18
CA PRO A 165 0.36 -13.91 10.23
C PRO A 165 0.90 -14.31 8.84
N SER A 166 0.17 -13.95 7.78
CA SER A 166 0.59 -14.18 6.38
C SER A 166 1.62 -13.16 5.90
N LEU A 167 1.77 -12.03 6.59
CA LEU A 167 2.78 -11.01 6.27
C LEU A 167 4.16 -11.50 6.73
N LYS A 168 5.08 -11.71 5.79
CA LYS A 168 6.44 -12.23 6.04
C LYS A 168 7.53 -11.17 6.02
N GLY A 169 7.25 -10.03 5.44
CA GLY A 169 8.17 -8.90 5.40
C GLY A 169 7.54 -7.66 4.78
N ILE A 170 8.17 -6.53 4.97
CA ILE A 170 7.71 -5.25 4.44
C ILE A 170 8.82 -4.56 3.68
N ILE A 171 8.53 -4.18 2.44
CA ILE A 171 9.32 -3.23 1.68
C ILE A 171 8.60 -1.87 1.78
N TYR A 172 9.20 -0.94 2.49
CA TYR A 172 8.62 0.37 2.74
C TYR A 172 9.28 1.43 1.84
N HIS A 173 8.53 1.91 0.86
CA HIS A 173 9.01 2.89 -0.09
C HIS A 173 8.73 4.32 0.38
N THR A 174 9.77 5.14 0.40
CA THR A 174 9.67 6.59 0.61
C THR A 174 10.25 7.32 -0.60
N ILE A 175 9.75 8.52 -0.85
CA ILE A 175 10.30 9.40 -1.87
C ILE A 175 10.73 10.70 -1.20
N LYS A 176 11.81 11.30 -1.66
CA LYS A 176 12.24 12.63 -1.21
C LYS A 176 11.07 13.62 -1.30
N PHE A 177 10.89 14.41 -0.27
CA PHE A 177 9.82 15.42 -0.14
C PHE A 177 8.41 14.88 0.09
N CYS A 178 8.23 13.60 0.39
CA CYS A 178 6.95 13.08 0.88
C CYS A 178 7.00 12.90 2.40
N ASP A 179 6.68 13.94 3.14
CA ASP A 179 6.81 13.97 4.60
C ASP A 179 5.89 12.96 5.29
N TYR A 180 4.66 12.76 4.80
CA TYR A 180 3.70 11.84 5.39
C TYR A 180 4.27 10.43 5.58
N TYR A 181 4.88 9.87 4.53
CA TYR A 181 5.45 8.52 4.61
C TYR A 181 6.81 8.48 5.29
N GLY A 182 7.52 9.60 5.33
CA GLY A 182 8.73 9.76 6.14
C GLY A 182 8.41 9.69 7.64
N PHE A 183 7.41 10.42 8.09
CA PHE A 183 6.93 10.42 9.48
C PHE A 183 6.32 9.06 9.86
N GLU A 184 5.50 8.48 8.99
CA GLU A 184 4.93 7.16 9.26
C GLU A 184 6.03 6.12 9.46
N TYR A 185 7.02 6.06 8.56
CA TYR A 185 8.14 5.12 8.67
C TYR A 185 8.85 5.26 10.02
N ALA A 186 9.13 6.50 10.45
CA ALA A 186 9.77 6.76 11.73
C ALA A 186 8.93 6.27 12.92
N SER A 187 7.61 6.37 12.81
CA SER A 187 6.66 5.92 13.84
C SER A 187 6.55 4.41 13.94
N ILE A 188 6.52 3.71 12.80
CA ILE A 188 6.20 2.26 12.79
C ILE A 188 7.43 1.35 12.86
N LYS A 189 8.61 1.82 12.44
CA LYS A 189 9.82 0.99 12.28
C LYS A 189 10.21 0.16 13.51
N ASN A 190 9.93 0.68 14.71
CA ASN A 190 10.26 0.01 15.98
C ASN A 190 9.16 -0.97 16.43
N ASN A 191 7.97 -0.92 15.84
CA ASN A 191 6.81 -1.72 16.23
C ASN A 191 6.55 -2.89 15.28
N ILE A 192 7.22 -2.91 14.11
CA ILE A 192 7.12 -3.97 13.12
C ILE A 192 7.97 -5.16 13.58
N LYS A 193 7.36 -6.35 13.61
CA LYS A 193 8.01 -7.60 14.04
C LYS A 193 8.58 -8.42 12.89
N VAL A 194 8.17 -8.14 11.66
CA VAL A 194 8.68 -8.81 10.46
C VAL A 194 9.86 -8.03 9.88
N PRO A 195 10.74 -8.66 9.08
CA PRO A 195 11.80 -7.96 8.37
C PRO A 195 11.29 -6.73 7.61
N LEU A 196 12.00 -5.61 7.72
CA LEU A 196 11.61 -4.31 7.16
C LEU A 196 12.75 -3.74 6.33
N LEU A 197 12.53 -3.60 5.03
CA LEU A 197 13.42 -2.88 4.12
C LEU A 197 12.86 -1.50 3.81
N LYS A 198 13.57 -0.42 4.16
CA LYS A 198 13.26 0.92 3.65
C LYS A 198 13.93 1.14 2.30
N LEU A 199 13.18 1.48 1.27
CA LEU A 199 13.70 1.99 -0.01
C LEU A 199 13.35 3.47 -0.12
N GLU A 200 14.34 4.30 -0.45
CA GLU A 200 14.12 5.72 -0.71
C GLU A 200 14.54 6.05 -2.14
N THR A 201 13.67 6.72 -2.88
CA THR A 201 13.93 7.13 -4.26
C THR A 201 13.66 8.61 -4.47
N ASP A 202 14.17 9.12 -5.56
CA ASP A 202 13.85 10.46 -6.09
C ASP A 202 13.38 10.38 -7.56
N PHE A 203 13.02 9.17 -8.00
CA PHE A 203 12.66 8.83 -9.38
C PHE A 203 13.79 9.07 -10.42
N THR A 204 15.03 9.25 -9.98
CA THR A 204 16.18 9.24 -10.91
C THR A 204 16.64 7.81 -11.14
N SER A 205 17.27 7.58 -12.31
CA SER A 205 17.81 6.25 -12.65
C SER A 205 19.16 5.95 -11.97
N GLN A 206 19.73 6.91 -11.25
CA GLN A 206 21.10 6.82 -10.72
C GLN A 206 21.27 5.80 -9.58
N SER A 207 20.19 5.43 -8.90
CA SER A 207 20.21 4.51 -7.74
C SER A 207 19.76 3.07 -8.06
N ALA A 208 19.47 2.74 -9.31
CA ALA A 208 18.87 1.44 -9.68
C ALA A 208 19.70 0.23 -9.22
N GLY A 209 21.02 0.26 -9.38
CA GLY A 209 21.90 -0.84 -8.95
C GLY A 209 21.93 -1.02 -7.43
N GLN A 210 21.98 0.08 -6.68
CA GLN A 210 21.94 0.03 -5.21
C GLN A 210 20.60 -0.48 -4.70
N LEU A 211 19.49 -0.09 -5.33
CA LEU A 211 18.16 -0.58 -4.98
C LEU A 211 18.06 -2.09 -5.22
N LEU A 212 18.54 -2.57 -6.35
CA LEU A 212 18.56 -4.00 -6.68
C LEU A 212 19.33 -4.81 -5.64
N THR A 213 20.56 -4.41 -5.29
CA THR A 213 21.37 -5.10 -4.27
C THR A 213 20.65 -5.16 -2.93
N ARG A 214 19.98 -4.08 -2.51
CA ARG A 214 19.23 -4.06 -1.25
C ARG A 214 17.98 -4.94 -1.29
N ILE A 215 17.29 -5.02 -2.43
CA ILE A 215 16.15 -5.90 -2.63
C ILE A 215 16.59 -7.35 -2.56
N GLN A 216 17.70 -7.71 -3.19
CA GLN A 216 18.27 -9.07 -3.16
C GLN A 216 18.68 -9.48 -1.75
N ALA A 217 19.41 -8.64 -1.02
CA ALA A 217 19.77 -8.90 0.37
C ALA A 217 18.55 -9.07 1.29
N PHE A 218 17.48 -8.32 1.03
CA PHE A 218 16.23 -8.48 1.75
C PHE A 218 15.54 -9.81 1.42
N ALA A 219 15.53 -10.24 0.16
CA ALA A 219 14.99 -11.54 -0.25
C ALA A 219 15.72 -12.68 0.48
N GLU A 220 17.05 -12.65 0.53
CA GLU A 220 17.87 -13.62 1.28
C GLU A 220 17.52 -13.62 2.78
N THR A 221 17.24 -12.46 3.37
CA THR A 221 16.83 -12.36 4.78
C THR A 221 15.47 -13.03 5.01
N ILE A 222 14.52 -12.89 4.09
CA ILE A 222 13.21 -13.54 4.19
C ILE A 222 13.34 -15.05 4.05
N GLU A 223 14.12 -15.53 3.09
CA GLU A 223 14.34 -16.97 2.86
C GLU A 223 15.05 -17.62 4.04
N GLY A 224 16.07 -16.97 4.58
CA GLY A 224 16.79 -17.45 5.76
C GLY A 224 15.95 -17.48 7.04
N SER A 225 14.89 -16.68 7.12
CA SER A 225 13.99 -16.67 8.28
C SER A 225 13.04 -17.87 8.33
N ASP A 226 12.68 -18.45 7.19
CA ASP A 226 11.85 -19.67 7.13
C ASP A 226 12.66 -20.94 7.48
N ASP A 227 14.00 -20.90 7.34
CA ASP A 227 14.92 -22.01 7.70
C ASP A 227 15.48 -21.90 9.14
N MET A 228 15.27 -20.79 9.82
CA MET A 228 15.72 -20.63 11.20
C MET A 228 14.74 -21.29 12.19
N ASP A 229 14.89 -22.60 12.33
CA ASP A 229 14.71 -23.22 13.63
C ASP A 229 15.75 -22.57 14.58
N PRO A 230 15.35 -21.76 15.57
CA PRO A 230 16.29 -21.07 16.46
C PRO A 230 17.18 -22.04 17.23
N THR A 231 16.97 -23.35 17.07
CA THR A 231 17.76 -24.42 17.67
C THR A 231 18.71 -25.14 16.68
N LYS A 232 18.59 -24.89 15.37
CA LYS A 232 19.49 -25.44 14.35
C LYS A 232 20.85 -24.73 14.39
N GLY A 233 21.85 -25.41 14.86
CA GLY A 233 23.24 -24.91 14.98
C GLY A 233 23.67 -24.55 16.40
N ILE A 234 22.80 -24.64 17.38
CA ILE A 234 23.15 -24.49 18.79
C ILE A 234 23.63 -25.85 19.31
N SER A 235 24.86 -25.89 19.85
CA SER A 235 25.35 -27.11 20.51
C SER A 235 24.43 -27.50 21.66
N GLU A 236 24.37 -28.83 21.95
CA GLU A 236 23.51 -29.34 23.04
C GLU A 236 23.88 -28.72 24.39
N GLU A 237 25.11 -28.32 24.55
CA GLU A 237 25.63 -27.62 25.73
C GLU A 237 25.11 -26.17 25.81
N ALA A 238 25.00 -25.44 24.68
CA ALA A 238 24.43 -24.12 24.63
C ALA A 238 22.89 -24.15 24.87
N ARG A 239 22.22 -25.21 24.39
CA ARG A 239 20.79 -25.44 24.66
C ARG A 239 20.52 -25.64 26.15
N ARG A 240 21.32 -26.45 26.85
CA ARG A 240 21.21 -26.66 28.31
C ARG A 240 21.48 -25.37 29.11
N ARG A 241 22.39 -24.51 28.63
CA ARG A 241 22.67 -23.21 29.25
C ARG A 241 21.49 -22.21 29.07
N MET A 242 20.83 -22.23 27.93
CA MET A 242 19.62 -21.43 27.70
C MET A 242 18.46 -21.87 28.62
N GLU A 243 18.28 -23.15 28.83
CA GLU A 243 17.30 -23.73 29.76
C GLU A 243 17.62 -23.40 31.24
N SER A 244 18.87 -23.16 31.59
CA SER A 244 19.29 -22.77 32.94
C SER A 244 19.14 -21.27 33.23
N GLY A 245 18.72 -20.46 32.27
CA GLY A 245 18.49 -19.01 32.45
C GLY A 245 19.75 -18.14 32.56
N VAL A 246 20.94 -18.71 32.24
CA VAL A 246 22.21 -17.95 32.24
C VAL A 246 22.53 -17.50 30.81
N TYR A 247 22.48 -16.21 30.56
CA TYR A 247 22.76 -15.62 29.25
C TYR A 247 24.09 -14.86 29.27
N TYR A 248 24.97 -15.15 28.30
CA TYR A 248 26.13 -14.31 28.00
C TYR A 248 25.84 -13.55 26.72
N VAL A 249 25.85 -12.21 26.80
CA VAL A 249 25.75 -11.33 25.63
C VAL A 249 27.16 -11.03 25.15
N ALA A 250 27.54 -11.60 23.99
CA ALA A 250 28.74 -11.17 23.30
C ALA A 250 28.38 -9.95 22.44
N GLY A 251 28.78 -8.75 22.85
CA GLY A 251 28.71 -7.56 22.03
C GLY A 251 29.80 -7.65 20.94
N ILE A 252 29.39 -7.71 19.68
CA ILE A 252 30.31 -7.44 18.56
C ILE A 252 30.33 -5.93 18.39
N ASP A 253 31.39 -5.28 18.90
CA ASP A 253 31.67 -3.88 18.62
C ASP A 253 32.27 -3.81 17.21
N SER A 254 31.45 -3.38 16.25
CA SER A 254 31.94 -2.99 14.93
C SER A 254 32.57 -1.60 15.04
N GLY A 255 33.84 -1.58 15.46
CA GLY A 255 34.62 -0.34 15.50
C GLY A 255 34.59 0.37 14.17
N SER A 256 34.01 1.56 14.17
CA SER A 256 34.15 2.53 13.08
C SER A 256 35.59 3.03 13.09
N THR A 257 36.39 2.59 12.15
CA THR A 257 37.64 3.26 11.83
C THR A 257 37.34 4.48 10.97
N SER A 258 37.78 5.62 11.46
CA SER A 258 37.82 6.97 10.87
C SER A 258 38.18 7.04 9.39
#